data_3efe1c45d384d79320c1b54b1d022dd1
#
_entry.id   3efe1c45d384d79320c1b54b1d022dd1
#
_cell.length_a   1.000
_cell.length_b   1.000
_cell.length_c   1.000
_cell.angle_alpha   90.00
_cell.angle_beta   90.00
_cell.angle_gamma   90.00
#
_symmetry.space_group_name_H-M   'P 1'
#
loop_
_entity.id
_entity.type
_entity.pdbx_description
1 polymer ?
#
loop_
_entity_poly.entity_id
_entity_poly.type
_entity_poly.pdbx_seq_one_letter_code
_entity_poly.pdbx_strand_id
1 'polypeptide(L)' 'TPKRFALLRLASKGRRSIADLATAAHRDQSAVSRDVAKLSQLGLVKVEVVTNEGHGRKKIVMPVATTISINASIAAV' A
#
# COMPACT_ATOMS: atom_id res chain seq x y z
N THR A 1 9.71 7.25 8.37
CA THR A 1 9.79 6.60 9.68
C THR A 1 9.89 5.09 9.53
N PRO A 2 10.47 4.39 10.51
CA PRO A 2 10.57 2.93 10.44
C PRO A 2 9.22 2.23 10.30
N LYS A 3 8.19 2.72 10.98
CA LYS A 3 6.85 2.13 10.90
C LYS A 3 6.25 2.29 9.51
N ARG A 4 6.46 3.44 8.89
CA ARG A 4 5.96 3.71 7.54
C ARG A 4 6.70 2.85 6.53
N PHE A 5 7.98 2.69 6.70
CA PHE A 5 8.80 1.84 5.85
C PHE A 5 8.35 0.37 5.94
N ALA A 6 8.01 -0.09 7.14
CA ALA A 6 7.50 -1.45 7.32
C ALA A 6 6.19 -1.67 6.57
N LEU A 7 5.31 -0.66 6.57
CA LEU A 7 4.07 -0.74 5.79
C LEU A 7 4.35 -0.80 4.29
N LEU A 8 5.33 -0.04 3.82
CA LEU A 8 5.71 -0.07 2.41
C LEU A 8 6.19 -1.47 2.02
N ARG A 9 6.97 -2.12 2.87
CA ARG A 9 7.42 -3.48 2.61
C ARG A 9 6.26 -4.47 2.54
N LEU A 10 5.29 -4.33 3.45
CA LEU A 10 4.11 -5.20 3.42
C LEU A 10 3.28 -4.95 2.17
N ALA A 11 3.10 -3.70 1.80
CA ALA A 11 2.32 -3.34 0.61
C ALA A 11 3.00 -3.81 -0.67
N SER A 12 4.32 -3.89 -0.70
CA SER A 12 5.07 -4.33 -1.88
C SER A 12 4.88 -5.80 -2.19
N LYS A 13 4.33 -6.57 -1.27
CA LYS A 13 4.12 -8.00 -1.47
C LYS A 13 2.85 -8.32 -2.23
N GLY A 14 2.03 -7.33 -2.54
CA GLY A 14 0.82 -7.53 -3.32
C GLY A 14 -0.32 -6.66 -2.82
N ARG A 15 -1.48 -6.85 -3.42
CA ARG A 15 -2.67 -6.07 -3.06
C ARG A 15 -3.17 -6.47 -1.68
N ARG A 16 -3.41 -5.48 -0.84
CA ARG A 16 -3.93 -5.70 0.50
C ARG A 16 -4.87 -4.57 0.88
N SER A 17 -5.92 -4.89 1.62
CA SER A 17 -6.78 -3.85 2.18
C SER A 17 -6.06 -3.17 3.34
N ILE A 18 -6.53 -1.96 3.72
CA ILE A 18 -5.99 -1.28 4.89
C ILE A 18 -6.19 -2.12 6.14
N ALA A 19 -7.33 -2.81 6.26
CA ALA A 19 -7.57 -3.69 7.39
C ALA A 19 -6.55 -4.83 7.44
N ASP A 20 -6.22 -5.41 6.29
CA ASP A 20 -5.22 -6.47 6.21
C ASP A 20 -3.84 -5.97 6.60
N LEU A 21 -3.48 -4.76 6.15
CA LEU A 21 -2.20 -4.17 6.51
C LEU A 21 -2.11 -3.89 8.01
N ALA A 22 -3.21 -3.40 8.59
CA ALA A 22 -3.25 -3.13 10.04
C ALA A 22 -3.06 -4.42 10.83
N THR A 23 -3.70 -5.49 10.42
CA THR A 23 -3.56 -6.79 11.06
C THR A 23 -2.13 -7.31 10.93
N ALA A 24 -1.57 -7.24 9.73
CA ALA A 24 -0.21 -7.73 9.50
C ALA A 24 0.84 -6.91 10.24
N ALA A 25 0.62 -5.61 10.40
CA ALA A 25 1.55 -4.72 11.08
C ALA A 25 1.31 -4.65 12.59
N HIS A 26 0.25 -5.27 13.09
CA HIS A 26 -0.16 -5.19 14.50
C HIS A 26 -0.35 -3.75 14.94
N ARG A 27 -1.04 -2.96 14.12
CA ARG A 27 -1.25 -1.53 14.36
C ARG A 27 -2.72 -1.19 14.20
N ASP A 28 -3.08 -0.04 14.79
CA ASP A 28 -4.43 0.49 14.65
C ASP A 28 -4.72 0.87 13.19
N GLN A 29 -5.93 0.57 12.74
CA GLN A 29 -6.31 0.79 11.35
C GLN A 29 -6.25 2.28 10.96
N SER A 30 -6.63 3.19 11.85
CA SER A 30 -6.58 4.62 11.55
C SER A 30 -5.13 5.12 11.41
N ALA A 31 -4.21 4.58 12.20
CA ALA A 31 -2.79 4.91 12.07
C ALA A 31 -2.23 4.41 10.74
N VAL A 32 -2.59 3.18 10.36
CA VAL A 32 -2.16 2.60 9.08
C VAL A 32 -2.73 3.40 7.92
N SER A 33 -3.99 3.81 8.02
CA SER A 33 -4.63 4.61 6.98
C SER A 33 -3.88 5.92 6.74
N ARG A 34 -3.46 6.59 7.80
CA ARG A 34 -2.70 7.84 7.68
C ARG A 34 -1.33 7.61 7.03
N ASP A 35 -0.64 6.55 7.43
CA ASP A 35 0.66 6.24 6.85
C ASP A 35 0.53 5.83 5.38
N VAL A 36 -0.50 5.08 5.03
CA VAL A 36 -0.78 4.72 3.63
C VAL A 36 -1.05 5.96 2.79
N ALA A 37 -1.84 6.91 3.32
CA ALA A 37 -2.10 8.16 2.62
C ALA A 37 -0.80 8.91 2.33
N LYS A 38 0.12 8.94 3.29
CA LYS A 38 1.42 9.58 3.12
C LYS A 38 2.26 8.86 2.07
N LEU A 39 2.30 7.54 2.10
CA LEU A 39 3.02 6.76 1.10
C LEU A 39 2.44 6.97 -0.30
N SER A 40 1.13 7.10 -0.40
CA SER A 40 0.46 7.37 -1.67
C SER A 40 0.83 8.75 -2.19
N GLN A 41 0.90 9.76 -1.32
CA GLN A 41 1.33 11.10 -1.71
C GLN A 41 2.76 11.11 -2.24
N LEU A 42 3.60 10.24 -1.70
CA LEU A 42 5.00 10.12 -2.14
C LEU A 42 5.14 9.28 -3.40
N GLY A 43 4.05 8.71 -3.91
CA GLY A 43 4.09 7.89 -5.11
C GLY A 43 4.63 6.48 -4.90
N LEU A 44 4.70 6.02 -3.64
CA LEU A 44 5.28 4.73 -3.31
C LEU A 44 4.27 3.60 -3.31
N VAL A 45 2.99 3.92 -3.11
CA VAL A 45 1.90 2.95 -3.20
C VAL A 45 0.73 3.59 -3.93
N LYS A 46 -0.17 2.76 -4.43
CA LYS A 46 -1.40 3.20 -5.05
C LYS A 46 -2.57 2.72 -4.22
N VAL A 47 -3.56 3.59 -4.02
CA VAL A 47 -4.76 3.24 -3.26
C VAL A 47 -5.95 3.26 -4.20
N GLU A 48 -6.72 2.19 -4.16
CA GLU A 48 -7.91 2.04 -4.97
C GLU A 48 -9.11 1.83 -4.06
N VAL A 49 -10.19 2.53 -4.33
CA VAL A 49 -11.43 2.36 -3.56
C VAL A 49 -12.32 1.37 -4.29
N VAL A 50 -12.66 0.28 -3.61
CA VAL A 50 -13.52 -0.76 -4.17
C VAL A 50 -14.83 -0.76 -3.41
N THR A 51 -15.94 -0.73 -4.15
CA THR A 51 -17.27 -0.83 -3.54
C THR A 51 -17.54 -2.29 -3.26
N ASN A 52 -17.84 -2.58 -2.01
CA ASN A 52 -18.14 -3.94 -1.58
C ASN A 52 -19.63 -4.04 -1.35
N GLU A 53 -20.31 -4.86 -2.15
CA GLU A 53 -21.75 -4.97 -2.10
C GLU A 53 -22.20 -5.37 -0.72
N GLY A 54 -23.09 -4.56 -0.12
CA GLY A 54 -23.61 -4.81 1.21
C GLY A 54 -22.70 -4.39 2.35
N HIS A 55 -21.47 -3.97 2.08
CA HIS A 55 -20.50 -3.66 3.12
C HIS A 55 -19.82 -2.29 2.95
N GLY A 56 -20.27 -1.48 1.98
CA GLY A 56 -19.71 -0.17 1.78
C GLY A 56 -18.41 -0.19 0.99
N ARG A 57 -17.53 0.77 1.28
CA ARG A 57 -16.31 0.95 0.54
C ARG A 57 -15.10 0.33 1.25
N LYS A 58 -14.19 -0.18 0.45
CA LYS A 58 -12.97 -0.79 0.95
C LYS A 58 -11.79 -0.20 0.20
N LYS A 59 -10.75 0.21 0.91
CA LYS A 59 -9.54 0.73 0.29
C LYS A 59 -8.53 -0.39 0.14
N ILE A 60 -8.03 -0.56 -1.08
CA ILE A 60 -7.03 -1.56 -1.42
C ILE A 60 -5.73 -0.84 -1.72
N VAL A 61 -4.66 -1.27 -1.08
CA VAL A 61 -3.33 -0.71 -1.26
C VAL A 61 -2.54 -1.64 -2.17
N MET A 62 -1.94 -1.05 -3.20
CA MET A 62 -1.17 -1.81 -4.19
C MET A 62 0.23 -1.25 -4.30
N PRO A 63 1.23 -2.10 -4.57
CA PRO A 63 2.58 -1.60 -4.81
C PRO A 63 2.68 -0.91 -6.17
N VAL A 64 3.64 0.00 -6.28
CA VAL A 64 3.98 0.65 -7.55
C VAL A 64 5.24 -0.01 -8.12
N ALA A 65 5.39 -1.30 -7.86
CA ALA A 65 6.58 -2.07 -8.22
C ALA A 65 6.81 -2.17 -9.73
N THR A 66 5.72 -2.09 -10.50
CA THR A 66 5.83 -2.15 -11.96
C THR A 66 6.71 -1.05 -12.50
N THR A 67 6.57 0.17 -11.95
CA THR A 67 7.41 1.30 -12.35
C THR A 67 8.87 1.05 -12.00
N ILE A 68 9.12 0.51 -10.82
CA ILE A 68 10.47 0.18 -10.39
C ILE A 68 11.07 -0.91 -11.27
N SER A 69 10.28 -1.91 -11.61
CA SER A 69 10.74 -2.99 -12.48
C SER A 69 11.12 -2.49 -13.87
N ILE A 70 10.33 -1.57 -14.42
CA ILE A 70 10.63 -0.97 -15.71
C ILE A 70 11.96 -0.20 -15.66
N ASN A 71 12.16 0.58 -14.61
CA ASN A 71 13.40 1.31 -14.42
C ASN A 71 14.59 0.38 -14.32
N ALA A 72 14.44 -0.71 -13.60
CA ALA A 72 15.50 -1.71 -13.49
C ALA A 72 15.83 -2.35 -14.83
N SER A 73 14.84 -2.64 -15.65
CA SER A 73 15.05 -3.19 -16.98
C SER A 73 15.83 -2.22 -17.87
N ILE A 74 15.47 -0.95 -17.82
CA ILE A 74 16.16 0.09 -18.59
C ILE A 74 17.62 0.20 -18.13
N ALA A 75 17.83 0.16 -16.83
CA ALA A 75 19.18 0.25 -16.28
C ALA A 75 20.03 -0.98 -16.65
N ALA A 76 19.41 -2.12 -16.85
CA ALA A 76 20.11 -3.35 -17.20
C ALA A 76 20.50 -3.39 -18.69
N VAL A 77 19.85 -2.58 -19.50
CA VAL A 77 20.15 -2.48 -20.92
C VAL A 77 21.30 -1.52 -21.14
#